data_4ab6e4b2567a24f8cd8291b685390257
#
_entry.id   4ab6e4b2567a24f8cd8291b685390257
#
_cell.length_a   1.000
_cell.length_b   1.000
_cell.length_c   1.000
_cell.angle_alpha   90.00
_cell.angle_beta   90.00
_cell.angle_gamma   90.00
#
_symmetry.space_group_name_H-M   'P 1'
#
loop_
_entity.id
_entity.type
_entity.pdbx_description
1 polymer ?
#
loop_
_entity_poly.entity_id
_entity_poly.type
_entity_poly.pdbx_seq_one_letter_code
_entity_poly.pdbx_strand_id
1 'polypeptide(L)'
;NIGGPILLAVMIGLLIWAYTYAHGAAGVGFWEVMAQPNDQALIAESGGFGYVYLTGLMGNIAFWATVALNIPDFSRYAKSNGSQFWGQMLGMPIPMAFCAFVGAYFAQSTKIADGVASFDPTTVFYHLDNKIAIFISAVGVVMATITTCCAANVVAPANGLSNINPKKISYRLGVLITCLMAFFVLQAWWIY
;
A
#
# COMPACT_ATOMS: atom_id res chain seq x y z
N ASN A 1 -5.09 17.10 6.54
CA ASN A 1 -4.62 15.84 5.93
C ASN A 1 -3.32 15.38 6.59
N ILE A 2 -3.44 14.64 7.69
CA ILE A 2 -2.28 14.17 8.48
C ILE A 2 -1.84 12.77 7.99
N GLY A 3 -2.71 12.03 7.29
CA GLY A 3 -2.46 10.65 6.89
C GLY A 3 -1.27 10.45 5.94
N GLY A 4 -1.10 11.32 4.95
CA GLY A 4 0.01 11.22 3.99
C GLY A 4 1.40 11.37 4.65
N PRO A 5 1.63 12.42 5.45
CA PRO A 5 2.88 12.55 6.20
C PRO A 5 3.16 11.39 7.16
N ILE A 6 2.14 10.85 7.83
CA ILE A 6 2.29 9.68 8.71
C ILE A 6 2.70 8.46 7.89
N LEU A 7 2.03 8.19 6.77
CA LEU A 7 2.38 7.07 5.88
C LEU A 7 3.83 7.19 5.40
N LEU A 8 4.23 8.37 4.94
CA LEU A 8 5.62 8.62 4.51
C LEU A 8 6.62 8.34 5.64
N ALA A 9 6.35 8.81 6.85
CA ALA A 9 7.20 8.56 8.01
C ALA A 9 7.32 7.05 8.34
N VAL A 10 6.20 6.31 8.27
CA VAL A 10 6.18 4.85 8.46
C VAL A 10 7.02 4.15 7.39
N MET A 11 6.88 4.55 6.11
CA MET A 11 7.64 3.96 5.01
C MET A 11 9.16 4.22 5.13
N ILE A 12 9.54 5.44 5.53
CA ILE A 12 10.95 5.77 5.79
C ILE A 12 11.47 4.96 6.99
N GLY A 13 10.69 4.86 8.06
CA GLY A 13 11.03 4.06 9.23
C GLY A 13 11.24 2.58 8.87
N LEU A 14 10.35 2.02 8.06
CA LEU A 14 10.45 0.65 7.56
C LEU A 14 11.72 0.45 6.69
N LEU A 15 12.05 1.42 5.84
CA LEU A 15 13.26 1.36 5.01
C LEU A 15 14.54 1.40 5.86
N ILE A 16 14.59 2.27 6.86
CA ILE A 16 15.73 2.36 7.80
C ILE A 16 15.85 1.05 8.58
N TRP A 17 14.77 0.53 9.10
CA TRP A 17 14.76 -0.73 9.82
C TRP A 17 15.24 -1.88 8.91
N ALA A 18 14.69 -2.02 7.72
CA ALA A 18 15.07 -3.06 6.77
C ALA A 18 16.56 -3.02 6.42
N TYR A 19 17.12 -1.82 6.21
CA TYR A 19 18.54 -1.65 6.00
C TYR A 19 19.36 -2.09 7.22
N THR A 20 19.02 -1.62 8.42
CA THR A 20 19.79 -1.97 9.63
C THR A 20 19.70 -3.46 9.93
N TYR A 21 18.58 -4.09 9.63
CA TYR A 21 18.35 -5.51 9.80
C TYR A 21 19.23 -6.35 8.86
N ALA A 22 19.23 -6.05 7.56
CA ALA A 22 20.09 -6.73 6.59
C ALA A 22 21.59 -6.48 6.82
N HIS A 23 21.95 -5.23 7.17
CA HIS A 23 23.33 -4.87 7.48
C HIS A 23 23.83 -5.60 8.74
N GLY A 24 23.01 -5.69 9.78
CA GLY A 24 23.35 -6.42 11.01
C GLY A 24 23.53 -7.93 10.78
N ALA A 25 22.77 -8.52 9.87
CA ALA A 25 22.83 -9.94 9.57
C ALA A 25 24.02 -10.33 8.67
N ALA A 26 24.31 -9.54 7.63
CA ALA A 26 25.26 -9.90 6.59
C ALA A 26 26.32 -8.83 6.26
N GLY A 27 26.32 -7.69 6.95
CA GLY A 27 27.26 -6.59 6.68
C GLY A 27 27.10 -5.89 5.34
N VAL A 28 25.98 -6.11 4.64
CA VAL A 28 25.73 -5.59 3.28
C VAL A 28 25.47 -4.09 3.27
N GLY A 29 25.94 -3.40 2.23
CA GLY A 29 25.65 -2.00 2.00
C GLY A 29 24.23 -1.75 1.49
N PHE A 30 23.75 -0.48 1.60
CA PHE A 30 22.39 -0.12 1.21
C PHE A 30 22.02 -0.57 -0.21
N TRP A 31 22.88 -0.32 -1.20
CA TRP A 31 22.62 -0.71 -2.59
C TRP A 31 22.86 -2.20 -2.84
N GLU A 32 23.68 -2.85 -2.03
CA GLU A 32 23.95 -4.29 -2.14
C GLU A 32 22.74 -5.13 -1.80
N VAL A 33 21.86 -4.65 -0.92
CA VAL A 33 20.59 -5.31 -0.62
C VAL A 33 19.76 -5.47 -1.89
N MET A 34 19.65 -4.43 -2.72
CA MET A 34 18.90 -4.47 -3.97
C MET A 34 19.65 -5.20 -5.10
N ALA A 35 20.97 -5.31 -5.01
CA ALA A 35 21.80 -6.00 -6.00
C ALA A 35 21.85 -7.52 -5.80
N GLN A 36 21.19 -8.06 -4.77
CA GLN A 36 21.12 -9.50 -4.56
C GLN A 36 20.51 -10.21 -5.77
N PRO A 37 21.06 -11.37 -6.16
CA PRO A 37 20.57 -12.09 -7.32
C PRO A 37 19.11 -12.56 -7.07
N ASN A 38 18.28 -12.36 -8.08
CA ASN A 38 16.95 -12.92 -8.10
C ASN A 38 17.03 -14.45 -8.12
N ASP A 39 16.01 -15.08 -7.57
CA ASP A 39 15.88 -16.54 -7.61
C ASP A 39 15.49 -16.97 -9.04
N GLN A 40 16.50 -17.31 -9.84
CA GLN A 40 16.34 -17.72 -11.23
C GLN A 40 15.54 -19.01 -11.37
N ALA A 41 15.64 -19.92 -10.39
CA ALA A 41 14.87 -21.16 -10.38
C ALA A 41 13.38 -20.86 -10.21
N LEU A 42 13.01 -20.01 -9.25
CA LEU A 42 11.62 -19.59 -9.01
C LEU A 42 11.04 -18.85 -10.21
N ILE A 43 11.83 -17.98 -10.87
CA ILE A 43 11.41 -17.28 -12.07
C ILE A 43 11.14 -18.26 -13.22
N ALA A 44 12.01 -19.26 -13.39
CA ALA A 44 11.86 -20.27 -14.42
C ALA A 44 10.61 -21.15 -14.18
N GLU A 45 10.39 -21.61 -12.96
CA GLU A 45 9.20 -22.37 -12.55
C GLU A 45 7.90 -21.57 -12.76
N SER A 46 7.96 -20.25 -12.53
CA SER A 46 6.82 -19.36 -12.71
C SER A 46 6.52 -19.00 -14.17
N GLY A 47 7.19 -19.62 -15.15
CA GLY A 47 6.97 -19.36 -16.58
C GLY A 47 7.96 -18.36 -17.20
N GLY A 48 9.04 -18.04 -16.51
CA GLY A 48 10.11 -17.15 -16.97
C GLY A 48 9.86 -15.67 -16.67
N PHE A 49 10.89 -14.87 -16.85
CA PHE A 49 10.87 -13.44 -16.51
C PHE A 49 9.74 -12.66 -17.21
N GLY A 50 9.48 -12.94 -18.49
CA GLY A 50 8.42 -12.28 -19.24
C GLY A 50 7.04 -12.51 -18.65
N TYR A 51 6.74 -13.73 -18.25
CA TYR A 51 5.47 -14.07 -17.64
C TYR A 51 5.32 -13.40 -16.26
N VAL A 52 6.33 -13.48 -15.41
CA VAL A 52 6.33 -12.83 -14.08
C VAL A 52 6.17 -11.32 -14.21
N TYR A 53 6.90 -10.69 -15.14
CA TYR A 53 6.80 -9.26 -15.40
C TYR A 53 5.42 -8.83 -15.87
N LEU A 54 4.85 -9.54 -16.86
CA LEU A 54 3.52 -9.22 -17.39
C LEU A 54 2.43 -9.45 -16.35
N THR A 55 2.50 -10.52 -15.58
CA THR A 55 1.55 -10.80 -14.50
C THR A 55 1.60 -9.73 -13.42
N GLY A 56 2.80 -9.31 -13.02
CA GLY A 56 2.99 -8.20 -12.07
C GLY A 56 2.45 -6.87 -12.61
N LEU A 57 2.71 -6.57 -13.88
CA LEU A 57 2.17 -5.38 -14.55
C LEU A 57 0.64 -5.40 -14.60
N MET A 58 0.05 -6.53 -15.00
CA MET A 58 -1.41 -6.70 -15.02
C MET A 58 -2.03 -6.57 -13.63
N GLY A 59 -1.38 -7.12 -12.60
CA GLY A 59 -1.81 -6.97 -11.21
C GLY A 59 -1.84 -5.51 -10.77
N ASN A 60 -0.81 -4.73 -11.10
CA ASN A 60 -0.77 -3.29 -10.82
C ASN A 60 -1.85 -2.51 -11.58
N ILE A 61 -2.07 -2.80 -12.86
CA ILE A 61 -3.14 -2.17 -13.65
C ILE A 61 -4.51 -2.51 -13.04
N ALA A 62 -4.76 -3.78 -12.71
CA ALA A 62 -6.01 -4.22 -12.12
C ALA A 62 -6.28 -3.57 -10.76
N PHE A 63 -5.26 -3.43 -9.91
CA PHE A 63 -5.36 -2.76 -8.62
C PHE A 63 -5.85 -1.30 -8.76
N TRP A 64 -5.33 -0.58 -9.77
CA TRP A 64 -5.68 0.82 -10.00
C TRP A 64 -6.91 1.02 -10.88
N ALA A 65 -7.32 0.02 -11.63
CA ALA A 65 -8.49 0.10 -12.52
C ALA A 65 -9.78 0.46 -11.77
N THR A 66 -9.92 -0.01 -10.53
CA THR A 66 -11.09 0.30 -9.69
C THR A 66 -11.18 1.78 -9.32
N VAL A 67 -10.04 2.48 -9.21
CA VAL A 67 -9.97 3.91 -8.88
C VAL A 67 -10.28 4.78 -10.11
N ALA A 68 -10.14 4.25 -11.33
CA ALA A 68 -10.36 5.01 -12.56
C ALA A 68 -11.79 5.61 -12.65
N LEU A 69 -12.80 4.87 -12.19
CA LEU A 69 -14.19 5.35 -12.14
C LEU A 69 -14.42 6.40 -11.06
N ASN A 70 -13.54 6.48 -10.07
CA ASN A 70 -13.67 7.33 -8.90
C ASN A 70 -12.82 8.61 -9.00
N ILE A 71 -12.03 8.75 -10.06
CA ILE A 71 -11.22 9.96 -10.30
C ILE A 71 -12.06 11.26 -10.21
N PRO A 72 -13.28 11.34 -10.76
CA PRO A 72 -14.13 12.54 -10.64
C PRO A 72 -14.45 12.92 -9.20
N ASP A 73 -14.52 11.99 -8.27
CA ASP A 73 -14.78 12.26 -6.86
C ASP A 73 -13.67 13.08 -6.20
N PHE A 74 -12.46 12.97 -6.70
CA PHE A 74 -11.30 13.72 -6.23
C PHE A 74 -11.02 14.94 -7.11
N SER A 75 -11.11 14.80 -8.43
CA SER A 75 -10.74 15.84 -9.39
C SER A 75 -11.68 17.02 -9.40
N ARG A 76 -12.95 16.85 -8.99
CA ARG A 76 -13.93 17.95 -8.84
C ARG A 76 -13.49 19.06 -7.88
N TYR A 77 -12.53 18.79 -7.00
CA TYR A 77 -11.97 19.79 -6.09
C TYR A 77 -10.72 20.47 -6.64
N ALA A 78 -10.27 20.12 -7.84
CA ALA A 78 -9.11 20.72 -8.44
C ALA A 78 -9.40 22.16 -8.87
N LYS A 79 -8.45 23.08 -8.64
CA LYS A 79 -8.60 24.49 -8.98
C LYS A 79 -8.54 24.75 -10.49
N SER A 80 -7.87 23.88 -11.24
CA SER A 80 -7.73 23.99 -12.71
C SER A 80 -7.34 22.63 -13.31
N ASN A 81 -7.56 22.46 -14.62
CA ASN A 81 -7.13 21.27 -15.35
C ASN A 81 -5.60 21.04 -15.29
N GLY A 82 -4.82 22.12 -15.35
CA GLY A 82 -3.34 22.03 -15.21
C GLY A 82 -2.93 21.56 -13.81
N SER A 83 -3.56 22.07 -12.77
CA SER A 83 -3.32 21.63 -11.39
C SER A 83 -3.70 20.16 -11.19
N GLN A 84 -4.80 19.71 -11.80
CA GLN A 84 -5.21 18.31 -11.78
C GLN A 84 -4.22 17.43 -12.50
N PHE A 85 -3.82 17.80 -13.72
CA PHE A 85 -2.88 17.02 -14.53
C PHE A 85 -1.54 16.81 -13.82
N TRP A 86 -0.91 17.91 -13.37
CA TRP A 86 0.38 17.83 -12.68
C TRP A 86 0.27 17.16 -11.31
N GLY A 87 -0.83 17.38 -10.59
CA GLY A 87 -1.10 16.72 -9.32
C GLY A 87 -1.20 15.20 -9.46
N GLN A 88 -1.85 14.70 -10.51
CA GLN A 88 -1.95 13.26 -10.77
C GLN A 88 -0.66 12.69 -11.34
N MET A 89 0.00 13.40 -12.29
CA MET A 89 1.27 12.97 -12.89
C MET A 89 2.39 12.77 -11.86
N LEU A 90 2.45 13.63 -10.86
CA LEU A 90 3.50 13.56 -9.84
C LEU A 90 3.01 12.85 -8.56
N GLY A 91 1.75 13.06 -8.19
CA GLY A 91 1.21 12.60 -6.92
C GLY A 91 0.88 11.10 -6.85
N MET A 92 0.75 10.40 -7.98
CA MET A 92 0.55 8.95 -8.01
C MET A 92 1.83 8.18 -8.35
N PRO A 93 2.51 8.41 -9.49
CA PRO A 93 3.65 7.58 -9.87
C PRO A 93 4.82 7.66 -8.90
N ILE A 94 5.13 8.85 -8.37
CA ILE A 94 6.30 9.02 -7.49
C ILE A 94 6.09 8.30 -6.15
N PRO A 95 5.00 8.53 -5.39
CA PRO A 95 4.76 7.77 -4.15
C PRO A 95 4.62 6.26 -4.39
N MET A 96 4.00 5.85 -5.51
CA MET A 96 3.88 4.44 -5.86
C MET A 96 5.24 3.78 -6.10
N ALA A 97 6.11 4.41 -6.89
CA ALA A 97 7.46 3.92 -7.11
C ALA A 97 8.25 3.83 -5.79
N PHE A 98 8.07 4.82 -4.91
CA PHE A 98 8.70 4.79 -3.59
C PHE A 98 8.16 3.65 -2.72
N CYS A 99 6.85 3.44 -2.66
CA CYS A 99 6.25 2.32 -1.94
C CYS A 99 6.71 0.97 -2.48
N ALA A 100 6.75 0.81 -3.81
CA ALA A 100 7.24 -0.41 -4.44
C ALA A 100 8.72 -0.67 -4.12
N PHE A 101 9.54 0.38 -4.15
CA PHE A 101 10.95 0.31 -3.77
C PHE A 101 11.11 -0.14 -2.30
N VAL A 102 10.38 0.49 -1.37
CA VAL A 102 10.45 0.13 0.06
C VAL A 102 9.98 -1.31 0.29
N GLY A 103 8.90 -1.74 -0.37
CA GLY A 103 8.41 -3.13 -0.27
C GLY A 103 9.40 -4.15 -0.82
N ALA A 104 10.00 -3.88 -1.99
CA ALA A 104 11.04 -4.75 -2.56
C ALA A 104 12.30 -4.78 -1.69
N TYR A 105 12.71 -3.64 -1.17
CA TYR A 105 13.84 -3.52 -0.26
C TYR A 105 13.62 -4.32 1.02
N PHE A 106 12.44 -4.21 1.61
CA PHE A 106 12.04 -4.97 2.79
C PHE A 106 12.09 -6.48 2.53
N ALA A 107 11.51 -6.95 1.43
CA ALA A 107 11.50 -8.37 1.07
C ALA A 107 12.93 -8.92 0.86
N GLN A 108 13.82 -8.15 0.23
CA GLN A 108 15.22 -8.55 0.07
C GLN A 108 15.97 -8.55 1.40
N SER A 109 15.69 -7.58 2.27
CA SER A 109 16.32 -7.49 3.59
C SER A 109 15.97 -8.70 4.47
N THR A 110 14.71 -9.12 4.50
CA THR A 110 14.28 -10.33 5.22
C THR A 110 14.86 -11.59 4.58
N LYS A 111 14.94 -11.65 3.25
CA LYS A 111 15.61 -12.78 2.57
C LYS A 111 17.09 -12.90 2.95
N ILE A 112 17.81 -11.80 3.09
CA ILE A 112 19.22 -11.79 3.51
C ILE A 112 19.35 -12.24 4.97
N ALA A 113 18.48 -11.75 5.85
CA ALA A 113 18.60 -12.00 7.28
C ALA A 113 17.99 -13.34 7.71
N ASP A 114 16.83 -13.70 7.19
CA ASP A 114 16.04 -14.88 7.61
C ASP A 114 16.08 -16.03 6.60
N GLY A 115 16.67 -15.81 5.43
CA GLY A 115 16.66 -16.78 4.32
C GLY A 115 15.35 -16.87 3.54
N VAL A 116 14.30 -16.17 3.98
CA VAL A 116 12.96 -16.16 3.37
C VAL A 116 12.49 -14.72 3.15
N ALA A 117 12.06 -14.40 1.92
CA ALA A 117 11.51 -13.09 1.62
C ALA A 117 10.12 -12.93 2.26
N SER A 118 9.95 -11.91 3.08
CA SER A 118 8.64 -11.52 3.61
C SER A 118 8.10 -10.30 2.87
N PHE A 119 6.82 -10.34 2.53
CA PHE A 119 6.09 -9.23 1.93
C PHE A 119 5.12 -8.56 2.92
N ASP A 120 5.07 -9.06 4.16
CA ASP A 120 4.22 -8.54 5.21
C ASP A 120 5.02 -7.62 6.15
N PRO A 121 4.76 -6.30 6.15
CA PRO A 121 5.45 -5.38 7.05
C PRO A 121 5.20 -5.65 8.54
N THR A 122 4.21 -6.46 8.89
CA THR A 122 3.96 -6.83 10.29
C THR A 122 5.01 -7.79 10.85
N THR A 123 5.77 -8.47 9.98
CA THR A 123 6.89 -9.33 10.41
C THR A 123 7.97 -8.57 11.17
N VAL A 124 8.07 -7.23 10.96
CA VAL A 124 8.95 -6.36 11.77
C VAL A 124 8.71 -6.54 13.27
N PHE A 125 7.45 -6.79 13.68
CA PHE A 125 7.11 -6.90 15.10
C PHE A 125 7.77 -8.10 15.78
N TYR A 126 8.10 -9.15 15.04
CA TYR A 126 8.78 -10.33 15.57
C TYR A 126 10.27 -10.09 15.82
N HIS A 127 10.85 -9.06 15.19
CA HIS A 127 12.27 -8.70 15.28
C HIS A 127 12.53 -7.47 16.15
N LEU A 128 11.49 -6.90 16.76
CA LEU A 128 11.61 -5.76 17.67
C LEU A 128 11.52 -6.23 19.13
N ASP A 129 12.61 -6.05 19.88
CA ASP A 129 12.61 -6.34 21.32
C ASP A 129 11.92 -5.26 22.16
N ASN A 130 11.79 -4.06 21.62
CA ASN A 130 11.25 -2.91 22.34
C ASN A 130 9.72 -2.82 22.16
N LYS A 131 8.98 -3.07 23.24
CA LYS A 131 7.50 -2.99 23.26
C LYS A 131 6.93 -1.63 22.82
N ILE A 132 7.65 -0.53 23.11
CA ILE A 132 7.24 0.82 22.70
C ILE A 132 7.38 0.95 21.16
N ALA A 133 8.48 0.45 20.60
CA ALA A 133 8.69 0.44 19.14
C ALA A 133 7.63 -0.42 18.43
N ILE A 134 7.29 -1.58 18.98
CA ILE A 134 6.22 -2.43 18.46
C ILE A 134 4.88 -1.66 18.47
N PHE A 135 4.54 -1.02 19.59
CA PHE A 135 3.29 -0.28 19.70
C PHE A 135 3.21 0.88 18.70
N ILE A 136 4.27 1.68 18.58
CA ILE A 136 4.33 2.81 17.62
C ILE A 136 4.20 2.30 16.18
N SER A 137 4.92 1.23 15.83
CA SER A 137 4.88 0.63 14.50
C SER A 137 3.48 0.05 14.19
N ALA A 138 2.86 -0.63 15.14
CA ALA A 138 1.51 -1.17 14.99
C ALA A 138 0.47 -0.06 14.77
N VAL A 139 0.53 1.03 15.56
CA VAL A 139 -0.32 2.21 15.35
C VAL A 139 -0.08 2.82 13.96
N GLY A 140 1.17 2.91 13.51
CA GLY A 140 1.54 3.39 12.18
C GLY A 140 0.89 2.55 11.06
N VAL A 141 1.00 1.23 11.13
CA VAL A 141 0.40 0.29 10.16
C VAL A 141 -1.13 0.41 10.17
N VAL A 142 -1.75 0.44 11.35
CA VAL A 142 -3.22 0.61 11.47
C VAL A 142 -3.68 1.93 10.84
N MET A 143 -2.99 3.04 11.14
CA MET A 143 -3.31 4.35 10.57
C MET A 143 -3.13 4.38 9.05
N ALA A 144 -2.06 3.77 8.54
CA ALA A 144 -1.81 3.64 7.10
C ALA A 144 -2.92 2.83 6.42
N THR A 145 -3.31 1.70 6.99
CA THR A 145 -4.36 0.82 6.47
C THR A 145 -5.71 1.53 6.46
N ILE A 146 -6.11 2.17 7.57
CA ILE A 146 -7.39 2.89 7.65
C ILE A 146 -7.44 4.04 6.64
N THR A 147 -6.39 4.86 6.54
CA THR A 147 -6.38 6.01 5.63
C THR A 147 -6.47 5.57 4.17
N THR A 148 -5.73 4.53 3.78
CA THR A 148 -5.74 3.98 2.43
C THR A 148 -7.09 3.33 2.11
N CYS A 149 -7.61 2.51 3.02
CA CYS A 149 -8.90 1.84 2.85
C CYS A 149 -10.04 2.86 2.73
N CYS A 150 -10.07 3.88 3.58
CA CYS A 150 -11.09 4.93 3.50
C CYS A 150 -11.04 5.68 2.17
N ALA A 151 -9.85 6.07 1.72
CA ALA A 151 -9.69 6.78 0.46
C ALA A 151 -10.09 5.95 -0.75
N ALA A 152 -9.66 4.68 -0.81
CA ALA A 152 -9.88 3.83 -1.97
C ALA A 152 -11.30 3.22 -2.01
N ASN A 153 -11.85 2.82 -0.85
CA ASN A 153 -13.02 1.95 -0.82
C ASN A 153 -14.28 2.59 -0.22
N VAL A 154 -14.16 3.70 0.51
CA VAL A 154 -15.32 4.30 1.21
C VAL A 154 -15.82 5.57 0.52
N VAL A 155 -14.91 6.42 0.05
CA VAL A 155 -15.27 7.74 -0.50
C VAL A 155 -16.21 7.62 -1.71
N ALA A 156 -15.88 6.78 -2.66
CA ALA A 156 -16.65 6.67 -3.90
C ALA A 156 -18.02 6.04 -3.71
N PRO A 157 -18.18 4.88 -3.01
CA PRO A 157 -19.51 4.35 -2.73
C PRO A 157 -20.38 5.30 -1.90
N ALA A 158 -19.80 6.02 -0.92
CA ALA A 158 -20.53 6.99 -0.13
C ALA A 158 -21.06 8.17 -0.98
N ASN A 159 -20.25 8.66 -1.94
CA ASN A 159 -20.69 9.66 -2.90
C ASN A 159 -21.78 9.11 -3.83
N GLY A 160 -21.61 7.88 -4.34
CA GLY A 160 -22.61 7.22 -5.16
C GLY A 160 -23.96 7.09 -4.45
N LEU A 161 -23.99 6.62 -3.21
CA LEU A 161 -25.19 6.52 -2.39
C LEU A 161 -25.84 7.88 -2.14
N SER A 162 -25.05 8.91 -1.84
CA SER A 162 -25.55 10.28 -1.65
C SER A 162 -26.17 10.84 -2.93
N ASN A 163 -25.64 10.49 -4.10
CA ASN A 163 -26.15 10.95 -5.39
C ASN A 163 -27.47 10.27 -5.80
N ILE A 164 -27.76 9.06 -5.29
CA ILE A 164 -29.05 8.37 -5.54
C ILE A 164 -30.23 9.19 -4.96
N ASN A 165 -30.08 9.65 -3.75
CA ASN A 165 -31.14 10.49 -3.12
C ASN A 165 -30.53 11.54 -2.18
N PRO A 166 -30.08 12.71 -2.71
CA PRO A 166 -29.40 13.74 -1.93
C PRO A 166 -30.23 14.32 -0.78
N LYS A 167 -31.56 14.22 -0.87
CA LYS A 167 -32.47 14.74 0.17
C LYS A 167 -32.55 13.82 1.39
N LYS A 168 -32.36 12.51 1.21
CA LYS A 168 -32.50 11.51 2.28
C LYS A 168 -31.17 10.93 2.72
N ILE A 169 -30.20 10.82 1.83
CA ILE A 169 -28.90 10.18 2.09
C ILE A 169 -27.82 11.26 2.10
N SER A 170 -27.43 11.70 3.30
CA SER A 170 -26.25 12.54 3.45
C SER A 170 -24.98 11.74 3.19
N TYR A 171 -23.86 12.40 2.86
CA TYR A 171 -22.56 11.75 2.71
C TYR A 171 -22.17 10.90 3.93
N ARG A 172 -22.43 11.41 5.14
CA ARG A 172 -22.15 10.65 6.40
C ARG A 172 -22.96 9.37 6.50
N LEU A 173 -24.23 9.41 6.10
CA LEU A 173 -25.08 8.22 6.05
C LEU A 173 -24.59 7.25 4.95
N GLY A 174 -24.16 7.77 3.80
CA GLY A 174 -23.52 6.99 2.74
C GLY A 174 -22.27 6.25 3.22
N VAL A 175 -21.40 6.93 3.97
CA VAL A 175 -20.22 6.30 4.59
C VAL A 175 -20.64 5.17 5.55
N LEU A 176 -21.61 5.43 6.43
CA LEU A 176 -22.08 4.42 7.40
C LEU A 176 -22.65 3.19 6.68
N ILE A 177 -23.50 3.39 5.68
CA ILE A 177 -24.08 2.30 4.87
C ILE A 177 -22.96 1.50 4.18
N THR A 178 -22.00 2.17 3.56
CA THR A 178 -20.85 1.53 2.90
C THR A 178 -20.07 0.66 3.88
N CYS A 179 -19.74 1.18 5.06
CA CYS A 179 -19.00 0.42 6.08
C CYS A 179 -19.80 -0.78 6.60
N LEU A 180 -21.11 -0.61 6.83
CA LEU A 180 -21.99 -1.72 7.26
C LEU A 180 -22.12 -2.78 6.17
N MET A 181 -22.27 -2.39 4.91
CA MET A 181 -22.28 -3.33 3.78
C MET A 181 -20.96 -4.07 3.66
N ALA A 182 -19.83 -3.37 3.76
CA ALA A 182 -18.52 -4.01 3.73
C ALA A 182 -18.36 -5.02 4.88
N PHE A 183 -18.81 -4.66 6.08
CA PHE A 183 -18.70 -5.52 7.25
C PHE A 183 -19.63 -6.73 7.22
N PHE A 184 -20.89 -6.58 6.83
CA PHE A 184 -21.89 -7.64 6.94
C PHE A 184 -22.10 -8.43 5.64
N VAL A 185 -21.89 -7.81 4.47
CA VAL A 185 -22.24 -8.41 3.17
C VAL A 185 -21.00 -8.86 2.40
N LEU A 186 -19.93 -8.06 2.42
CA LEU A 186 -18.72 -8.31 1.63
C LEU A 186 -17.59 -8.94 2.48
N GLN A 187 -17.96 -9.62 3.54
CA GLN A 187 -17.01 -10.16 4.50
C GLN A 187 -16.02 -11.13 3.87
N ALA A 188 -14.75 -10.75 3.94
CA ALA A 188 -13.66 -11.63 3.50
C ALA A 188 -13.51 -12.88 4.35
N TRP A 189 -13.99 -12.91 5.59
CA TRP A 189 -13.89 -14.08 6.47
C TRP A 189 -14.69 -15.32 6.02
N TRP A 190 -15.59 -15.18 5.06
CA TRP A 190 -16.26 -16.33 4.43
C TRP A 190 -15.38 -17.01 3.36
N ILE A 191 -14.24 -16.41 3.02
CA ILE A 191 -13.33 -16.87 1.98
C ILE A 191 -12.13 -17.62 2.56
N TYR A 192 -11.88 -17.44 3.86
CA TYR A 192 -10.85 -18.15 4.64
C TYR A 192 -11.57 -19.10 5.61
#